data_ea7d4c8b9039165367cf3aa78cd34e06
#
_entry.id   ea7d4c8b9039165367cf3aa78cd34e06
#
_cell.length_a   1.000
_cell.length_b   1.000
_cell.length_c   1.000
_cell.angle_alpha   90.00
_cell.angle_beta   90.00
_cell.angle_gamma   90.00
#
_symmetry.space_group_name_H-M   'P 1'
#
loop_
_entity.id
_entity.type
_entity.pdbx_description
1 polymer ?
#
loop_
_entity_poly.entity_id
_entity_poly.type
_entity_poly.pdbx_seq_one_letter_code
_entity_poly.pdbx_strand_id
1 'polypeptide(L)'
;RYVAAAAVVAAGVCAVWFWQRTPDVASEAGAGAEISAAQPLEYRTACGERLDIVLPDGSQVCMNSEATLTVDPGFGKATREIEFDGEAFFTIAPDKSCPFIIHSANNNYTVLGTSFNLQSYARENFAVVTLHTGCLQAQARKDVIILDPLDTAIVFWIAASALSFILALFVSKKSHA
;
A
#
# COMPACT_ATOMS: atom_id res chain seq x y z
N ARG A 1 -3.32 -26.36 -78.36
CA ARG A 1 -3.95 -25.07 -78.06
C ARG A 1 -4.73 -25.07 -76.73
N TYR A 2 -5.09 -26.23 -76.22
CA TYR A 2 -5.85 -26.32 -74.95
C TYR A 2 -4.95 -26.44 -73.70
N VAL A 3 -3.70 -26.78 -73.87
CA VAL A 3 -2.75 -26.94 -72.70
C VAL A 3 -2.36 -25.59 -72.08
N ALA A 4 -2.30 -24.53 -72.95
CA ALA A 4 -1.95 -23.19 -72.45
C ALA A 4 -3.10 -22.54 -71.66
N ALA A 5 -4.37 -22.86 -72.00
CA ALA A 5 -5.54 -22.31 -71.27
C ALA A 5 -5.72 -22.95 -69.89
N ALA A 6 -5.36 -24.22 -69.74
CA ALA A 6 -5.44 -24.90 -68.41
C ALA A 6 -4.45 -24.37 -67.40
N ALA A 7 -3.25 -23.95 -67.84
CA ALA A 7 -2.21 -23.42 -66.96
C ALA A 7 -2.58 -22.03 -66.37
N VAL A 8 -3.26 -21.19 -67.16
CA VAL A 8 -3.69 -19.86 -66.71
C VAL A 8 -4.82 -19.95 -65.68
N VAL A 9 -5.75 -20.89 -65.88
CA VAL A 9 -6.84 -21.10 -64.92
C VAL A 9 -6.32 -21.69 -63.60
N ALA A 10 -5.37 -22.62 -63.66
CA ALA A 10 -4.76 -23.19 -62.48
C ALA A 10 -3.96 -22.14 -61.65
N ALA A 11 -3.23 -21.25 -62.34
CA ALA A 11 -2.49 -20.17 -61.70
C ALA A 11 -3.43 -19.15 -60.99
N GLY A 12 -4.56 -18.82 -61.66
CA GLY A 12 -5.58 -17.93 -61.09
C GLY A 12 -6.24 -18.51 -59.82
N VAL A 13 -6.59 -19.79 -59.85
CA VAL A 13 -7.21 -20.48 -58.71
C VAL A 13 -6.23 -20.58 -57.55
N CYS A 14 -4.94 -20.86 -57.80
CA CYS A 14 -3.92 -20.89 -56.77
C CYS A 14 -3.68 -19.51 -56.16
N ALA A 15 -3.71 -18.43 -56.95
CA ALA A 15 -3.54 -17.07 -56.42
C ALA A 15 -4.71 -16.65 -55.53
N VAL A 16 -5.95 -16.99 -55.93
CA VAL A 16 -7.15 -16.72 -55.11
C VAL A 16 -7.13 -17.56 -53.81
N TRP A 17 -6.68 -18.82 -53.89
CA TRP A 17 -6.57 -19.72 -52.74
C TRP A 17 -5.47 -19.31 -51.79
N PHE A 18 -4.38 -18.77 -52.31
CA PHE A 18 -3.27 -18.21 -51.49
C PHE A 18 -3.68 -16.89 -50.82
N TRP A 19 -4.47 -16.05 -51.50
CA TRP A 19 -4.98 -14.79 -50.91
C TRP A 19 -6.03 -15.02 -49.84
N GLN A 20 -6.79 -16.11 -49.90
CA GLN A 20 -7.75 -16.51 -48.89
C GLN A 20 -7.11 -17.21 -47.69
N ARG A 21 -5.83 -17.59 -47.79
CA ARG A 21 -5.05 -18.23 -46.71
C ARG A 21 -4.00 -17.34 -46.08
N THR A 22 -3.95 -16.08 -46.40
CA THR A 22 -3.23 -15.16 -45.54
C THR A 22 -4.01 -15.14 -44.21
N PRO A 23 -3.44 -15.67 -43.11
CA PRO A 23 -4.03 -15.39 -41.83
C PRO A 23 -4.12 -13.87 -41.76
N ASP A 24 -5.30 -13.32 -41.50
CA ASP A 24 -5.42 -11.98 -41.01
C ASP A 24 -4.50 -11.91 -39.80
N VAL A 25 -3.30 -11.39 -40.03
CA VAL A 25 -2.56 -10.74 -38.97
C VAL A 25 -3.39 -9.49 -38.72
N ALA A 26 -4.55 -9.71 -38.07
CA ALA A 26 -5.29 -8.65 -37.43
C ALA A 26 -4.21 -7.93 -36.60
N SER A 27 -3.92 -6.75 -37.09
CA SER A 27 -3.17 -5.75 -36.38
C SER A 27 -3.84 -5.62 -34.99
N GLU A 28 -3.33 -6.35 -34.00
CA GLU A 28 -3.54 -6.04 -32.60
C GLU A 28 -2.78 -4.77 -32.22
N ALA A 29 -2.81 -3.79 -33.11
CA ALA A 29 -2.43 -2.43 -32.84
C ALA A 29 -3.71 -1.68 -32.45
N GLY A 30 -4.22 -1.92 -31.27
CA GLY A 30 -5.40 -1.24 -30.78
C GLY A 30 -6.04 -1.85 -29.54
N ALA A 31 -5.39 -2.79 -28.88
CA ALA A 31 -5.64 -2.94 -27.45
C ALA A 31 -5.11 -1.65 -26.81
N GLY A 32 -6.02 -0.69 -26.61
CA GLY A 32 -5.77 0.39 -25.69
C GLY A 32 -5.15 -0.27 -24.45
N ALA A 33 -4.00 0.21 -24.03
CA ALA A 33 -3.50 -0.11 -22.73
C ALA A 33 -4.66 0.23 -21.80
N GLU A 34 -5.47 -0.76 -21.44
CA GLU A 34 -6.21 -0.70 -20.21
C GLU A 34 -5.12 -0.32 -19.21
N ILE A 35 -5.23 0.89 -18.69
CA ILE A 35 -4.47 1.29 -17.54
C ILE A 35 -4.91 0.26 -16.51
N SER A 36 -4.14 -0.83 -16.41
CA SER A 36 -4.30 -1.82 -15.37
C SER A 36 -4.18 -1.00 -14.10
N ALA A 37 -5.32 -0.71 -13.49
CA ALA A 37 -5.34 -0.03 -12.21
C ALA A 37 -4.39 -0.84 -11.34
N ALA A 38 -3.26 -0.26 -10.97
CA ALA A 38 -2.26 -0.95 -10.19
C ALA A 38 -2.98 -1.49 -8.97
N GLN A 39 -2.96 -2.81 -8.79
CA GLN A 39 -3.66 -3.44 -7.68
C GLN A 39 -2.93 -3.10 -6.39
N PRO A 40 -3.63 -2.84 -5.29
CA PRO A 40 -2.99 -2.65 -3.99
C PRO A 40 -2.20 -3.91 -3.61
N LEU A 41 -1.02 -3.71 -3.07
CA LEU A 41 -0.18 -4.80 -2.58
C LEU A 41 -0.53 -5.08 -1.13
N GLU A 42 -1.02 -6.27 -0.84
CA GLU A 42 -1.48 -6.66 0.49
C GLU A 42 -0.58 -7.71 1.12
N TYR A 43 -0.22 -7.50 2.40
CA TYR A 43 0.50 -8.42 3.25
C TYR A 43 -0.35 -8.79 4.45
N ARG A 44 -0.34 -10.07 4.84
CA ARG A 44 -1.07 -10.57 6.01
C ARG A 44 -0.23 -11.54 6.81
N THR A 45 -0.40 -11.53 8.13
CA THR A 45 0.17 -12.50 9.05
C THR A 45 -0.93 -13.30 9.75
N ALA A 46 -0.71 -14.60 9.91
CA ALA A 46 -1.60 -15.46 10.69
C ALA A 46 -1.31 -15.35 12.20
N CYS A 47 -2.12 -16.00 13.01
CA CYS A 47 -1.90 -16.08 14.45
C CYS A 47 -0.55 -16.76 14.77
N GLY A 48 0.29 -16.06 15.55
CA GLY A 48 1.64 -16.51 15.91
C GLY A 48 2.70 -16.32 14.82
N GLU A 49 2.34 -15.77 13.67
CA GLU A 49 3.25 -15.47 12.57
C GLU A 49 3.85 -14.07 12.71
N ARG A 50 5.07 -13.89 12.20
CA ARG A 50 5.72 -12.60 12.01
C ARG A 50 6.25 -12.51 10.59
N LEU A 51 6.21 -11.31 10.02
CA LEU A 51 6.65 -11.07 8.65
C LEU A 51 7.45 -9.78 8.57
N ASP A 52 8.67 -9.88 8.06
CA ASP A 52 9.51 -8.73 7.75
C ASP A 52 9.36 -8.39 6.28
N ILE A 53 8.98 -7.15 5.98
CA ILE A 53 8.82 -6.65 4.62
C ILE A 53 9.63 -5.39 4.40
N VAL A 54 10.07 -5.21 3.15
CA VAL A 54 10.71 -3.97 2.70
C VAL A 54 9.78 -3.34 1.67
N LEU A 55 9.37 -2.10 1.93
CA LEU A 55 8.51 -1.33 1.06
C LEU A 55 9.30 -0.74 -0.13
N PRO A 56 8.62 -0.27 -1.20
CA PRO A 56 9.29 0.25 -2.39
C PRO A 56 10.20 1.45 -2.15
N ASP A 57 9.98 2.21 -1.07
CA ASP A 57 10.81 3.36 -0.65
C ASP A 57 12.01 2.97 0.22
N GLY A 58 12.22 1.68 0.48
CA GLY A 58 13.26 1.16 1.36
C GLY A 58 12.89 1.16 2.84
N SER A 59 11.68 1.58 3.21
CA SER A 59 11.17 1.45 4.58
C SER A 59 11.00 -0.02 4.95
N GLN A 60 11.27 -0.34 6.20
CA GLN A 60 11.15 -1.71 6.74
C GLN A 60 10.00 -1.78 7.72
N VAL A 61 9.23 -2.87 7.63
CA VAL A 61 8.11 -3.14 8.53
C VAL A 61 8.20 -4.57 9.04
N CYS A 62 8.29 -4.72 10.35
CA CYS A 62 8.24 -6.01 11.02
C CYS A 62 6.83 -6.19 11.59
N MET A 63 5.99 -6.91 10.85
CA MET A 63 4.61 -7.20 11.21
C MET A 63 4.53 -8.28 12.27
N ASN A 64 3.74 -8.05 13.31
CA ASN A 64 3.43 -9.04 14.33
C ASN A 64 2.23 -9.91 13.91
N SER A 65 1.78 -10.77 14.80
CA SER A 65 0.67 -11.70 14.60
C SER A 65 -0.65 -10.99 14.25
N GLU A 66 -1.43 -11.61 13.36
CA GLU A 66 -2.78 -11.15 12.98
C GLU A 66 -2.81 -9.71 12.45
N ALA A 67 -1.78 -9.30 11.74
CA ALA A 67 -1.69 -7.97 11.13
C ALA A 67 -1.95 -8.01 9.62
N THR A 68 -2.51 -6.91 9.11
CA THR A 68 -2.74 -6.68 7.68
C THR A 68 -2.14 -5.33 7.30
N LEU A 69 -1.40 -5.28 6.20
CA LEU A 69 -0.84 -4.08 5.62
C LEU A 69 -1.14 -4.03 4.13
N THR A 70 -1.74 -2.93 3.68
CA THR A 70 -2.05 -2.69 2.27
C THR A 70 -1.32 -1.45 1.79
N VAL A 71 -0.54 -1.60 0.72
CA VAL A 71 0.18 -0.50 0.08
C VAL A 71 -0.68 0.08 -1.03
N ASP A 72 -0.91 1.40 -0.99
CA ASP A 72 -1.68 2.10 -2.02
C ASP A 72 -0.96 2.04 -3.39
N PRO A 73 -1.67 1.86 -4.51
CA PRO A 73 -1.10 1.88 -5.86
C PRO A 73 -0.39 3.20 -6.23
N GLY A 74 -0.74 4.28 -5.55
CA GLY A 74 -0.10 5.59 -5.69
C GLY A 74 1.13 5.82 -4.82
N PHE A 75 1.54 4.82 -4.03
CA PHE A 75 2.65 4.91 -3.08
C PHE A 75 3.93 5.50 -3.70
N GLY A 76 4.47 6.53 -3.05
CA GLY A 76 5.72 7.19 -3.46
C GLY A 76 5.57 8.24 -4.56
N LYS A 77 4.37 8.55 -5.07
CA LYS A 77 4.18 9.62 -6.07
C LYS A 77 4.13 11.02 -5.44
N ALA A 78 3.19 11.25 -4.55
CA ALA A 78 3.04 12.51 -3.79
C ALA A 78 3.15 12.25 -2.29
N THR A 79 2.61 11.14 -1.84
CA THR A 79 2.62 10.62 -0.48
C THR A 79 2.98 9.13 -0.51
N ARG A 80 3.42 8.61 0.62
CA ARG A 80 3.68 7.18 0.84
C ARG A 80 2.57 6.68 1.76
N GLU A 81 1.46 6.21 1.17
CA GLU A 81 0.26 5.84 1.93
C GLU A 81 0.12 4.33 2.04
N ILE A 82 -0.21 3.89 3.24
CA ILE A 82 -0.56 2.50 3.54
C ILE A 82 -1.80 2.45 4.44
N GLU A 83 -2.57 1.38 4.31
CA GLU A 83 -3.57 0.99 5.30
C GLU A 83 -2.98 -0.09 6.21
N PHE A 84 -3.25 0.01 7.51
CA PHE A 84 -2.68 -0.90 8.49
C PHE A 84 -3.69 -1.28 9.57
N ASP A 85 -3.78 -2.57 9.87
CA ASP A 85 -4.56 -3.13 10.98
C ASP A 85 -3.70 -4.19 11.70
N GLY A 86 -3.38 -3.98 12.97
CA GLY A 86 -2.55 -4.91 13.71
C GLY A 86 -1.49 -4.27 14.59
N GLU A 87 -0.40 -5.00 14.78
CA GLU A 87 0.81 -4.53 15.44
C GLU A 87 2.02 -4.71 14.54
N ALA A 88 2.84 -3.66 14.39
CA ALA A 88 4.08 -3.72 13.66
C ALA A 88 5.10 -2.69 14.17
N PHE A 89 6.38 -3.04 14.01
CA PHE A 89 7.48 -2.11 14.16
C PHE A 89 7.86 -1.55 12.80
N PHE A 90 7.80 -0.23 12.69
CA PHE A 90 8.11 0.52 11.49
C PHE A 90 9.47 1.20 11.58
N THR A 91 10.29 1.06 10.55
CA THR A 91 11.51 1.86 10.33
C THR A 91 11.36 2.56 8.99
N ILE A 92 10.92 3.81 9.03
CA ILE A 92 10.58 4.57 7.83
C ILE A 92 11.81 5.30 7.30
N ALA A 93 12.08 5.13 6.00
CA ALA A 93 13.14 5.83 5.29
C ALA A 93 12.92 7.35 5.34
N PRO A 94 13.95 8.15 5.71
CA PRO A 94 13.82 9.59 5.84
C PRO A 94 13.55 10.26 4.47
N ASP A 95 12.40 10.90 4.34
CA ASP A 95 12.07 11.75 3.19
C ASP A 95 11.09 12.86 3.62
N LYS A 96 11.58 14.10 3.65
CA LYS A 96 10.79 15.26 4.02
C LYS A 96 9.90 15.77 2.89
N SER A 97 10.19 15.39 1.66
CA SER A 97 9.45 15.83 0.47
C SER A 97 8.23 14.96 0.19
N CYS A 98 8.26 13.70 0.67
CA CYS A 98 7.20 12.71 0.48
C CYS A 98 6.81 12.10 1.84
N PRO A 99 5.83 12.66 2.55
CA PRO A 99 5.39 12.17 3.85
C PRO A 99 4.90 10.72 3.79
N PHE A 100 5.18 9.95 4.85
CA PHE A 100 4.66 8.60 5.02
C PHE A 100 3.42 8.65 5.91
N ILE A 101 2.30 8.14 5.41
CA ILE A 101 0.99 8.21 6.07
C ILE A 101 0.47 6.79 6.28
N ILE A 102 0.15 6.47 7.54
CA ILE A 102 -0.49 5.21 7.91
C ILE A 102 -1.93 5.49 8.26
N HIS A 103 -2.85 4.90 7.53
CA HIS A 103 -4.27 4.89 7.85
C HIS A 103 -4.56 3.64 8.67
N SER A 104 -5.01 3.79 9.91
CA SER A 104 -5.34 2.68 10.78
C SER A 104 -6.60 2.96 11.58
N ALA A 105 -7.62 2.13 11.39
CA ALA A 105 -8.95 2.29 11.99
C ALA A 105 -9.50 3.72 11.78
N ASN A 106 -9.44 4.55 12.83
CA ASN A 106 -9.95 5.93 12.79
C ASN A 106 -8.86 6.98 12.98
N ASN A 107 -7.61 6.55 12.89
CA ASN A 107 -6.43 7.38 13.13
C ASN A 107 -5.52 7.41 11.91
N ASN A 108 -4.92 8.56 11.68
CA ASN A 108 -3.86 8.71 10.68
C ASN A 108 -2.55 9.06 11.40
N TYR A 109 -1.48 8.39 11.00
CA TYR A 109 -0.15 8.64 11.54
C TYR A 109 0.74 9.15 10.42
N THR A 110 1.32 10.34 10.59
CA THR A 110 2.19 10.98 9.60
C THR A 110 3.60 11.07 10.14
N VAL A 111 4.57 10.58 9.37
CA VAL A 111 5.99 10.58 9.70
C VAL A 111 6.85 10.98 8.50
N LEU A 112 8.07 11.47 8.76
CA LEU A 112 9.02 11.90 7.72
C LEU A 112 10.32 11.08 7.70
N GLY A 113 10.47 10.14 8.66
CA GLY A 113 11.67 9.33 8.82
C GLY A 113 11.82 8.98 10.30
N THR A 114 11.20 7.92 10.74
CA THR A 114 10.87 7.65 12.13
C THR A 114 10.91 6.15 12.37
N SER A 115 11.38 5.73 13.55
CA SER A 115 11.27 4.34 14.01
C SER A 115 10.32 4.27 15.19
N PHE A 116 9.27 3.45 15.10
CA PHE A 116 8.23 3.35 16.12
C PHE A 116 7.51 2.01 16.06
N ASN A 117 6.90 1.61 17.17
CA ASN A 117 5.93 0.53 17.23
C ASN A 117 4.52 1.11 17.20
N LEU A 118 3.67 0.55 16.38
CA LEU A 118 2.25 0.87 16.32
C LEU A 118 1.45 -0.40 16.55
N GLN A 119 0.60 -0.38 17.58
CA GLN A 119 -0.45 -1.36 17.82
C GLN A 119 -1.79 -0.66 17.61
N SER A 120 -2.53 -1.05 16.59
CA SER A 120 -3.84 -0.47 16.25
C SER A 120 -4.69 -1.51 15.53
N TYR A 121 -5.45 -2.26 16.30
CA TYR A 121 -6.41 -3.25 15.78
C TYR A 121 -7.78 -2.60 15.64
N ALA A 122 -8.44 -2.79 14.50
CA ALA A 122 -9.79 -2.26 14.24
C ALA A 122 -10.84 -2.79 15.23
N ARG A 123 -10.59 -3.95 15.85
CA ARG A 123 -11.41 -4.54 16.91
C ARG A 123 -11.25 -3.88 18.28
N GLU A 124 -10.19 -3.08 18.46
CA GLU A 124 -9.87 -2.41 19.72
C GLU A 124 -10.31 -0.94 19.67
N ASN A 125 -10.62 -0.37 20.83
CA ASN A 125 -11.03 1.04 20.94
C ASN A 125 -9.87 1.98 21.27
N PHE A 126 -8.63 1.49 21.15
CA PHE A 126 -7.42 2.24 21.42
C PHE A 126 -6.32 1.82 20.45
N ALA A 127 -5.36 2.71 20.30
CA ALA A 127 -4.10 2.42 19.64
C ALA A 127 -2.94 2.84 20.56
N VAL A 128 -1.86 2.07 20.50
CA VAL A 128 -0.64 2.35 21.26
C VAL A 128 0.47 2.68 20.28
N VAL A 129 1.08 3.83 20.43
CA VAL A 129 2.25 4.25 19.66
C VAL A 129 3.43 4.41 20.61
N THR A 130 4.52 3.71 20.33
CA THR A 130 5.79 3.87 21.05
C THR A 130 6.84 4.38 20.09
N LEU A 131 7.26 5.61 20.26
CA LEU A 131 8.23 6.27 19.39
C LEU A 131 9.66 6.01 19.89
N HIS A 132 10.51 5.51 18.99
CA HIS A 132 11.93 5.26 19.28
C HIS A 132 12.82 6.40 18.79
N THR A 133 12.63 6.84 17.54
CA THR A 133 13.43 7.91 16.92
C THR A 133 12.58 8.75 16.01
N GLY A 134 12.93 10.02 15.83
CA GLY A 134 12.26 10.94 14.92
C GLY A 134 11.07 11.65 15.56
N CYS A 135 10.08 12.01 14.77
CA CYS A 135 8.86 12.69 15.19
C CYS A 135 7.66 12.03 14.49
N LEU A 136 6.57 11.87 15.22
CA LEU A 136 5.34 11.28 14.71
C LEU A 136 4.16 12.19 15.03
N GLN A 137 3.37 12.50 14.02
CA GLN A 137 2.10 13.19 14.17
C GLN A 137 0.98 12.16 14.08
N ALA A 138 0.23 12.01 15.17
CA ALA A 138 -0.99 11.21 15.20
C ALA A 138 -2.20 12.12 15.09
N GLN A 139 -3.09 11.85 14.14
CA GLN A 139 -4.34 12.56 13.95
C GLN A 139 -5.50 11.61 14.12
N ALA A 140 -6.36 11.90 15.09
CA ALA A 140 -7.59 11.18 15.33
C ALA A 140 -8.77 12.15 15.21
N ARG A 141 -9.61 11.97 14.19
CA ARG A 141 -10.74 12.84 13.85
C ARG A 141 -10.39 14.32 13.76
N LYS A 142 -10.44 15.08 14.89
CA LYS A 142 -10.18 16.53 14.95
C LYS A 142 -8.95 16.89 15.77
N ASP A 143 -8.41 15.94 16.53
CA ASP A 143 -7.31 16.18 17.42
C ASP A 143 -6.00 15.68 16.80
N VAL A 144 -4.96 16.48 16.95
CA VAL A 144 -3.62 16.20 16.45
C VAL A 144 -2.69 16.13 17.65
N ILE A 145 -1.95 15.05 17.76
CA ILE A 145 -0.94 14.83 18.81
C ILE A 145 0.40 14.67 18.12
N ILE A 146 1.41 15.39 18.61
CA ILE A 146 2.79 15.26 18.17
C ILE A 146 3.56 14.52 19.26
N LEU A 147 4.26 13.45 18.88
CA LEU A 147 5.09 12.64 19.76
C LEU A 147 6.55 12.93 19.46
N ASP A 148 7.32 13.10 20.53
CA ASP A 148 8.77 13.21 20.53
C ASP A 148 9.43 11.87 20.86
N PRO A 149 10.72 11.66 20.57
CA PRO A 149 11.43 10.43 20.85
C PRO A 149 11.35 10.01 22.32
N LEU A 150 11.14 8.71 22.56
CA LEU A 150 10.93 8.08 23.86
C LEU A 150 9.55 8.29 24.49
N ASP A 151 8.65 8.97 23.81
CA ASP A 151 7.26 9.06 24.26
C ASP A 151 6.49 7.80 23.88
N THR A 152 5.64 7.36 24.80
CA THR A 152 4.62 6.35 24.53
C THR A 152 3.27 7.01 24.68
N ALA A 153 2.49 7.05 23.61
CA ALA A 153 1.13 7.55 23.65
C ALA A 153 0.13 6.42 23.46
N ILE A 154 -0.89 6.41 24.30
CA ILE A 154 -2.06 5.55 24.14
C ILE A 154 -3.18 6.44 23.64
N VAL A 155 -3.61 6.20 22.40
CA VAL A 155 -4.72 6.94 21.79
C VAL A 155 -6.00 6.13 21.98
N PHE A 156 -6.88 6.58 22.84
CA PHE A 156 -8.19 5.95 23.05
C PHE A 156 -9.18 6.47 22.04
N TRP A 157 -9.86 5.55 21.38
CA TRP A 157 -11.00 5.86 20.54
C TRP A 157 -12.25 5.24 21.18
N ILE A 158 -13.10 6.08 21.78
CA ILE A 158 -14.38 5.64 22.33
C ILE A 158 -15.45 5.91 21.28
N ALA A 159 -15.98 4.85 20.68
CA ALA A 159 -17.15 4.89 19.84
C ALA A 159 -18.41 5.06 20.70
N ALA A 160 -18.61 6.26 21.27
CA ALA A 160 -19.84 6.60 21.94
C ALA A 160 -20.43 7.89 21.37
N SER A 161 -21.70 7.82 21.05
CA SER A 161 -22.52 8.92 20.60
C SER A 161 -22.31 10.18 21.45
N ALA A 162 -21.93 11.28 20.79
CA ALA A 162 -21.99 12.68 21.21
C ALA A 162 -20.78 13.33 21.91
N LEU A 163 -19.79 12.63 22.45
CA LEU A 163 -18.62 13.26 23.05
C LEU A 163 -17.37 12.39 22.80
N SER A 164 -16.66 12.64 21.72
CA SER A 164 -15.37 12.01 21.45
C SER A 164 -14.30 12.73 22.28
N PHE A 165 -13.97 12.20 23.43
CA PHE A 165 -12.77 12.57 24.17
C PHE A 165 -11.62 11.70 23.72
N ILE A 166 -10.58 12.30 23.16
CA ILE A 166 -9.27 11.67 23.03
C ILE A 166 -8.56 11.91 24.33
N LEU A 167 -8.38 10.85 25.11
CA LEU A 167 -7.51 10.88 26.28
C LEU A 167 -6.15 10.33 25.84
N ALA A 168 -5.21 11.21 25.53
CA ALA A 168 -3.82 10.82 25.36
C ALA A 168 -3.18 10.72 26.75
N LEU A 169 -2.90 9.52 27.19
CA LEU A 169 -2.09 9.29 28.38
C LEU A 169 -0.62 9.24 27.95
N PHE A 170 0.13 10.32 28.23
CA PHE A 170 1.58 10.32 28.11
C PHE A 170 2.18 9.54 29.27
N VAL A 171 2.75 8.37 28.97
CA VAL A 171 3.63 7.69 29.91
C VAL A 171 5.07 8.06 29.56
N SER A 172 5.50 9.22 30.02
CA SER A 172 6.91 9.61 29.94
C SER A 172 7.71 8.71 30.87
N LYS A 173 8.58 7.89 30.31
CA LYS A 173 9.59 7.18 31.07
C LYS A 173 10.74 8.12 31.35
N LYS A 174 10.64 8.90 32.42
CA LYS A 174 11.74 9.71 32.93
C LYS A 174 12.90 8.79 33.29
N SER A 175 13.95 8.77 32.45
CA SER A 175 15.23 8.14 32.79
C SER A 175 15.82 8.88 33.98
N HIS A 176 16.00 8.18 35.07
CA HIS A 176 16.89 8.65 36.15
C HIS A 176 18.33 8.46 35.64
N ALA A 177 19.03 9.59 35.52
CA ALA A 177 20.47 9.64 35.47
C ALA A 177 21.05 9.34 36.86
#